data_45a548a7bd8907b8faed1a707ed15e37
#
_entry.id   45a548a7bd8907b8faed1a707ed15e37
#
_cell.length_a   1.000
_cell.length_b   1.000
_cell.length_c   1.000
_cell.angle_alpha   90.00
_cell.angle_beta   90.00
_cell.angle_gamma   90.00
#
_symmetry.space_group_name_H-M   'P 1'
#
loop_
_entity.id
_entity.type
_entity.pdbx_description
1 polymer ?
#
loop_
_entity_poly.entity_id
_entity_poly.type
_entity_poly.pdbx_seq_one_letter_code
_entity_poly.pdbx_strand_id
1 'polypeptide(L)'
;MAYFKITQNKKGELQAKIQVSGKDLSTGKSKVFTKRVYNTDELTEAKFRKQVEKTAIAFEEEVSRAYQDGKTQLRSKVLTFSELMQEWKANIKAGLSVNYYERAEKVEKIFGDFLEQNGLADKPISAITVRDVQRFLSSFTLSGYKSAPKARLKKPLPKQVNFRLMARENVIDRCASYNLNKKGANIAKETAETLCDRCGLYYDEYFETVVIEKPYAAETIKGYRRILRALFNEAVRYEWITKNPVCATKVGAEKGNTSLRPVAEKEVFTVNEARAFLHKLDEDIPDDEMHKKVILKFILLTGVRNGEMCGLRWSDIDFDKKVVHIRRNRLYSKQFGYYEKTPKTKTSVRDIPLTDALIDDLKKYMDWFRLADSEFDSRLDETYLAVNVYRQPLYPQSIGQWLTFYERKWDMKHVTCHGLRHTYCSLLLAQNVPIQTVSKYMGHSDSTVTLKVYSHFIPDTQGIAVNALNRLTE
;
A
#
# COMPACT_ATOMS: atom_id res chain seq x y z
N MET A 1 13.47 17.78 -48.25
CA MET A 1 14.51 16.76 -48.50
C MET A 1 14.85 16.07 -47.20
N ALA A 2 14.82 14.77 -47.22
CA ALA A 2 15.28 13.98 -46.08
C ALA A 2 16.81 14.04 -45.99
N TYR A 3 17.31 14.39 -44.82
CA TYR A 3 18.72 14.29 -44.48
C TYR A 3 18.97 13.07 -43.62
N PHE A 4 20.04 12.32 -43.90
CA PHE A 4 20.41 11.21 -43.03
C PHE A 4 21.91 11.18 -42.74
N LYS A 5 22.27 10.65 -41.56
CA LYS A 5 23.65 10.47 -41.12
C LYS A 5 23.80 9.02 -40.60
N ILE A 6 24.78 8.32 -41.16
CA ILE A 6 25.17 6.97 -40.72
C ILE A 6 26.26 7.13 -39.66
N THR A 7 26.17 6.40 -38.57
CA THR A 7 27.15 6.38 -37.47
C THR A 7 27.27 4.96 -36.94
N GLN A 8 28.37 4.66 -36.28
CA GLN A 8 28.50 3.42 -35.50
C GLN A 8 28.07 3.63 -34.05
N ASN A 9 27.39 2.66 -33.47
CA ASN A 9 27.07 2.68 -32.06
C ASN A 9 28.27 2.22 -31.21
N LYS A 10 28.14 2.22 -29.89
CA LYS A 10 29.21 1.80 -28.96
C LYS A 10 29.65 0.32 -29.13
N LYS A 11 28.89 -0.48 -29.88
CA LYS A 11 29.20 -1.89 -30.21
C LYS A 11 29.78 -2.07 -31.59
N GLY A 12 30.05 -0.97 -32.32
CA GLY A 12 30.57 -1.02 -33.66
C GLY A 12 29.52 -1.26 -34.78
N GLU A 13 28.25 -1.40 -34.43
CA GLU A 13 27.15 -1.64 -35.35
C GLU A 13 26.72 -0.38 -36.08
N LEU A 14 26.45 -0.46 -37.38
CA LEU A 14 25.99 0.69 -38.17
C LEU A 14 24.55 1.04 -37.83
N GLN A 15 24.31 2.33 -37.61
CA GLN A 15 22.98 2.93 -37.43
C GLN A 15 22.85 4.24 -38.21
N ALA A 16 21.65 4.53 -38.66
CA ALA A 16 21.36 5.76 -39.38
C ALA A 16 20.28 6.59 -38.65
N LYS A 17 20.46 7.92 -38.64
CA LYS A 17 19.46 8.86 -38.20
C LYS A 17 18.96 9.65 -39.41
N ILE A 18 17.69 9.44 -39.77
CA ILE A 18 17.00 10.14 -40.84
C ILE A 18 16.24 11.32 -40.25
N GLN A 19 16.35 12.51 -40.85
CA GLN A 19 15.65 13.72 -40.43
C GLN A 19 14.90 14.32 -41.62
N VAL A 20 13.63 14.62 -41.44
CA VAL A 20 12.79 15.30 -42.42
C VAL A 20 12.23 16.56 -41.79
N SER A 21 12.44 17.71 -42.41
CA SER A 21 11.84 18.97 -41.94
C SER A 21 10.57 19.25 -42.70
N GLY A 22 9.49 19.56 -41.94
CA GLY A 22 8.22 19.99 -42.49
C GLY A 22 7.76 21.29 -41.82
N LYS A 23 6.89 22.06 -42.49
CA LYS A 23 6.25 23.22 -41.91
C LYS A 23 4.92 22.83 -41.35
N ASP A 24 4.66 23.05 -40.04
CA ASP A 24 3.35 22.90 -39.43
C ASP A 24 2.41 24.00 -39.98
N LEU A 25 1.44 23.61 -40.78
CA LEU A 25 0.51 24.54 -41.43
C LEU A 25 -0.41 25.27 -40.43
N SER A 26 -0.61 24.73 -39.24
CA SER A 26 -1.44 25.37 -38.20
C SER A 26 -0.69 26.44 -37.42
N THR A 27 0.61 26.25 -37.21
CA THR A 27 1.46 27.13 -36.39
C THR A 27 2.51 27.91 -37.22
N GLY A 28 2.71 27.55 -38.48
CA GLY A 28 3.72 28.14 -39.37
C GLY A 28 5.18 27.80 -38.97
N LYS A 29 5.39 27.01 -37.91
CA LYS A 29 6.72 26.69 -37.40
C LYS A 29 7.30 25.44 -38.08
N SER A 30 8.61 25.47 -38.34
CA SER A 30 9.33 24.30 -38.86
C SER A 30 9.46 23.23 -37.77
N LYS A 31 9.12 21.99 -38.10
CA LYS A 31 9.27 20.82 -37.25
C LYS A 31 10.14 19.77 -37.92
N VAL A 32 11.06 19.18 -37.15
CA VAL A 32 11.97 18.16 -37.67
C VAL A 32 11.48 16.78 -37.14
N PHE A 33 11.18 15.89 -38.06
CA PHE A 33 10.84 14.51 -37.77
C PHE A 33 12.09 13.66 -37.85
N THR A 34 12.24 12.67 -36.97
CA THR A 34 13.44 11.85 -36.92
C THR A 34 13.04 10.37 -36.87
N LYS A 35 13.63 9.56 -37.76
CA LYS A 35 13.53 8.09 -37.77
C LYS A 35 14.94 7.49 -37.63
N ARG A 36 15.07 6.46 -36.81
CA ARG A 36 16.34 5.70 -36.67
C ARG A 36 16.20 4.36 -37.36
N VAL A 37 17.25 3.97 -38.07
CA VAL A 37 17.37 2.68 -38.76
C VAL A 37 18.63 2.01 -38.23
N TYR A 38 18.52 0.74 -37.88
CA TYR A 38 19.60 -0.06 -37.35
C TYR A 38 19.94 -1.15 -38.38
N ASN A 39 21.23 -1.46 -38.51
CA ASN A 39 21.69 -2.53 -39.40
C ASN A 39 21.54 -3.91 -38.73
N THR A 40 20.31 -4.40 -38.65
CA THR A 40 19.98 -5.68 -38.02
C THR A 40 20.38 -6.87 -38.86
N ASP A 41 20.57 -6.69 -40.20
CA ASP A 41 20.85 -7.72 -41.17
C ASP A 41 22.35 -7.83 -41.50
N GLU A 42 23.21 -7.19 -40.67
CA GLU A 42 24.66 -7.19 -40.82
C GLU A 42 25.15 -6.81 -42.24
N LEU A 43 24.42 -5.92 -42.88
CA LEU A 43 24.74 -5.49 -44.27
C LEU A 43 26.05 -4.71 -44.28
N THR A 44 26.78 -4.83 -45.39
CA THR A 44 27.94 -3.97 -45.66
C THR A 44 27.49 -2.51 -45.70
N GLU A 45 28.38 -1.57 -45.36
CA GLU A 45 28.08 -0.13 -45.30
C GLU A 45 27.41 0.39 -46.58
N ALA A 46 27.87 -0.08 -47.77
CA ALA A 46 27.28 0.31 -49.05
C ALA A 46 25.83 -0.19 -49.22
N LYS A 47 25.55 -1.43 -48.79
CA LYS A 47 24.19 -1.99 -48.85
C LYS A 47 23.28 -1.35 -47.84
N PHE A 48 23.79 -1.15 -46.63
CA PHE A 48 23.06 -0.43 -45.58
C PHE A 48 22.73 1.02 -46.00
N ARG A 49 23.64 1.72 -46.63
CA ARG A 49 23.40 3.06 -47.16
C ARG A 49 22.24 3.10 -48.15
N LYS A 50 22.20 2.14 -49.12
CA LYS A 50 21.07 2.01 -50.05
C LYS A 50 19.72 1.74 -49.35
N GLN A 51 19.75 0.91 -48.30
CA GLN A 51 18.55 0.64 -47.49
C GLN A 51 18.08 1.92 -46.75
N VAL A 52 19.00 2.69 -46.15
CA VAL A 52 18.71 3.94 -45.48
C VAL A 52 18.18 4.99 -46.46
N GLU A 53 18.72 5.10 -47.67
CA GLU A 53 18.23 6.00 -48.74
C GLU A 53 16.78 5.64 -49.14
N LYS A 54 16.46 4.40 -49.37
CA LYS A 54 15.08 3.96 -49.64
C LYS A 54 14.15 4.29 -48.49
N THR A 55 14.60 4.04 -47.26
CA THR A 55 13.82 4.35 -46.07
C THR A 55 13.61 5.88 -45.84
N ALA A 56 14.62 6.68 -46.22
CA ALA A 56 14.56 8.11 -46.16
C ALA A 56 13.52 8.70 -47.12
N ILE A 57 13.50 8.19 -48.38
CA ILE A 57 12.50 8.57 -49.39
C ILE A 57 11.08 8.22 -48.91
N ALA A 58 10.89 6.98 -48.45
CA ALA A 58 9.59 6.54 -47.93
C ALA A 58 9.13 7.36 -46.72
N PHE A 59 10.07 7.73 -45.84
CA PHE A 59 9.79 8.53 -44.67
C PHE A 59 9.49 10.00 -45.02
N GLU A 60 10.13 10.55 -46.06
CA GLU A 60 9.81 11.89 -46.59
C GLU A 60 8.42 11.90 -47.24
N GLU A 61 8.07 10.87 -48.01
CA GLU A 61 6.71 10.71 -48.55
C GLU A 61 5.64 10.53 -47.45
N GLU A 62 5.93 9.74 -46.42
CA GLU A 62 5.06 9.54 -45.25
C GLU A 62 4.79 10.87 -44.54
N VAL A 63 5.85 11.65 -44.27
CA VAL A 63 5.76 12.98 -43.69
C VAL A 63 5.01 13.94 -44.61
N SER A 64 5.30 13.93 -45.93
CA SER A 64 4.66 14.81 -46.91
C SER A 64 3.16 14.50 -47.09
N ARG A 65 2.75 13.25 -47.17
CA ARG A 65 1.34 12.85 -47.20
C ARG A 65 0.61 13.28 -45.92
N ALA A 66 1.22 13.06 -44.77
CA ALA A 66 0.66 13.49 -43.50
C ALA A 66 0.44 15.00 -43.44
N TYR A 67 1.27 15.80 -44.17
CA TYR A 67 1.13 17.24 -44.27
C TYR A 67 0.14 17.71 -45.34
N GLN A 68 0.06 17.00 -46.48
CA GLN A 68 -0.86 17.36 -47.58
C GLN A 68 -2.33 17.07 -47.24
N ASP A 69 -2.60 16.03 -46.46
CA ASP A 69 -3.97 15.65 -46.09
C ASP A 69 -4.58 16.53 -45.01
N GLY A 70 -3.87 17.54 -44.50
CA GLY A 70 -4.35 18.34 -43.34
C GLY A 70 -4.62 17.46 -42.08
N LYS A 71 -4.27 16.20 -42.18
CA LYS A 71 -4.44 15.16 -41.17
C LYS A 71 -3.13 14.86 -40.45
N THR A 72 -2.37 15.89 -40.08
CA THR A 72 -1.37 15.74 -39.03
C THR A 72 -2.05 15.85 -37.64
N GLN A 73 -3.19 15.29 -37.55
CA GLN A 73 -3.55 14.58 -36.36
C GLN A 73 -3.17 13.12 -36.65
N LEU A 74 -1.98 12.64 -36.18
CA LEU A 74 -2.08 11.44 -35.39
C LEU A 74 -3.44 11.57 -34.73
N ARG A 75 -4.41 10.72 -35.07
CA ARG A 75 -5.64 10.63 -34.31
C ARG A 75 -5.26 10.14 -32.91
N SER A 76 -4.61 11.02 -32.16
CA SER A 76 -4.70 10.92 -30.72
C SER A 76 -6.18 11.06 -30.46
N LYS A 77 -6.81 9.94 -30.15
CA LYS A 77 -8.17 9.93 -29.63
C LYS A 77 -8.21 11.10 -28.65
N VAL A 78 -8.96 12.14 -28.95
CA VAL A 78 -9.04 13.31 -28.09
C VAL A 78 -9.85 12.88 -26.89
N LEU A 79 -9.15 12.38 -25.87
CA LEU A 79 -9.78 11.86 -24.66
C LEU A 79 -9.85 12.94 -23.60
N THR A 80 -10.98 13.05 -22.96
CA THR A 80 -11.12 13.70 -21.66
C THR A 80 -10.51 12.84 -20.55
N PHE A 81 -10.35 13.40 -19.36
CA PHE A 81 -9.85 12.61 -18.23
C PHE A 81 -10.78 11.44 -17.87
N SER A 82 -12.09 11.65 -17.95
CA SER A 82 -13.08 10.58 -17.68
C SER A 82 -12.95 9.43 -18.69
N GLU A 83 -12.81 9.74 -19.97
CA GLU A 83 -12.61 8.75 -21.02
C GLU A 83 -11.27 8.01 -20.88
N LEU A 84 -10.20 8.70 -20.50
CA LEU A 84 -8.92 8.08 -20.16
C LEU A 84 -9.07 7.06 -19.02
N MET A 85 -9.84 7.40 -17.98
CA MET A 85 -10.12 6.49 -16.89
C MET A 85 -10.92 5.26 -17.31
N GLN A 86 -11.90 5.43 -18.18
CA GLN A 86 -12.68 4.31 -18.72
C GLN A 86 -11.80 3.37 -19.54
N GLU A 87 -10.99 3.89 -20.44
CA GLU A 87 -10.03 3.10 -21.23
C GLU A 87 -9.01 2.37 -20.33
N TRP A 88 -8.49 3.07 -19.33
CA TRP A 88 -7.57 2.47 -18.38
C TRP A 88 -8.20 1.33 -17.58
N LYS A 89 -9.44 1.51 -17.11
CA LYS A 89 -10.20 0.47 -16.41
C LYS A 89 -10.47 -0.73 -17.30
N ALA A 90 -10.83 -0.52 -18.56
CA ALA A 90 -11.10 -1.59 -19.52
C ALA A 90 -9.86 -2.42 -19.83
N ASN A 91 -8.71 -1.77 -20.01
CA ASN A 91 -7.48 -2.42 -20.50
C ASN A 91 -6.62 -3.04 -19.39
N ILE A 92 -6.67 -2.50 -18.16
CA ILE A 92 -5.69 -2.85 -17.11
C ILE A 92 -6.34 -3.57 -15.92
N LYS A 93 -7.67 -3.53 -15.79
CA LYS A 93 -8.41 -4.09 -14.64
C LYS A 93 -8.00 -5.53 -14.29
N ALA A 94 -7.77 -6.38 -15.28
CA ALA A 94 -7.42 -7.78 -15.10
C ALA A 94 -6.06 -8.03 -14.38
N GLY A 95 -5.14 -7.06 -14.43
CA GLY A 95 -3.79 -7.18 -13.83
C GLY A 95 -3.61 -6.44 -12.50
N LEU A 96 -4.58 -5.62 -12.09
CA LEU A 96 -4.46 -4.81 -10.90
C LEU A 96 -4.93 -5.52 -9.63
N SER A 97 -4.31 -5.16 -8.51
CA SER A 97 -4.87 -5.59 -7.23
C SER A 97 -6.13 -4.78 -6.91
N VAL A 98 -7.11 -5.43 -6.30
CA VAL A 98 -8.37 -4.82 -5.85
C VAL A 98 -8.14 -3.51 -5.10
N ASN A 99 -7.26 -3.49 -4.11
CA ASN A 99 -6.95 -2.30 -3.32
C ASN A 99 -6.32 -1.17 -4.15
N TYR A 100 -5.58 -1.50 -5.23
CA TYR A 100 -5.03 -0.48 -6.12
C TYR A 100 -6.14 0.11 -6.98
N TYR A 101 -7.06 -0.72 -7.45
CA TYR A 101 -8.22 -0.30 -8.23
C TYR A 101 -9.14 0.64 -7.42
N GLU A 102 -9.50 0.27 -6.18
CA GLU A 102 -10.30 1.13 -5.29
C GLU A 102 -9.63 2.48 -5.02
N ARG A 103 -8.29 2.49 -4.86
CA ARG A 103 -7.54 3.74 -4.72
C ARG A 103 -7.55 4.57 -5.99
N ALA A 104 -7.50 3.93 -7.16
CA ALA A 104 -7.57 4.62 -8.44
C ALA A 104 -8.95 5.25 -8.65
N GLU A 105 -10.03 4.56 -8.31
CA GLU A 105 -11.39 5.13 -8.33
C GLU A 105 -11.52 6.35 -7.40
N LYS A 106 -10.91 6.28 -6.22
CA LYS A 106 -10.88 7.44 -5.32
C LYS A 106 -10.14 8.61 -5.95
N VAL A 107 -8.99 8.36 -6.60
CA VAL A 107 -8.21 9.42 -7.28
C VAL A 107 -8.96 9.97 -8.48
N GLU A 108 -9.62 9.11 -9.25
CA GLU A 108 -10.51 9.52 -10.34
C GLU A 108 -11.53 10.54 -9.87
N LYS A 109 -12.26 10.21 -8.80
CA LYS A 109 -13.28 11.10 -8.25
C LYS A 109 -12.68 12.45 -7.82
N ILE A 110 -11.67 12.43 -6.95
CA ILE A 110 -11.13 13.69 -6.38
C ILE A 110 -10.38 14.55 -7.41
N PHE A 111 -9.76 13.92 -8.42
CA PHE A 111 -9.12 14.67 -9.51
C PHE A 111 -10.14 15.13 -10.55
N GLY A 112 -11.16 14.33 -10.81
CA GLY A 112 -12.31 14.72 -11.63
C GLY A 112 -13.02 15.95 -11.06
N ASP A 113 -13.37 15.93 -9.77
CA ASP A 113 -13.97 17.08 -9.07
C ASP A 113 -13.08 18.33 -9.17
N PHE A 114 -11.76 18.16 -9.04
CA PHE A 114 -10.82 19.28 -9.21
C PHE A 114 -10.80 19.83 -10.65
N LEU A 115 -10.82 18.97 -11.65
CA LEU A 115 -10.85 19.38 -13.05
C LEU A 115 -12.15 20.12 -13.39
N GLU A 116 -13.28 19.65 -12.86
CA GLU A 116 -14.58 20.30 -13.02
C GLU A 116 -14.58 21.71 -12.44
N GLN A 117 -14.14 21.87 -11.17
CA GLN A 117 -14.02 23.17 -10.50
C GLN A 117 -13.09 24.16 -11.21
N ASN A 118 -12.16 23.67 -12.04
CA ASN A 118 -11.21 24.49 -12.81
C ASN A 118 -11.57 24.59 -14.30
N GLY A 119 -12.72 24.11 -14.73
CA GLY A 119 -13.18 24.16 -16.13
C GLY A 119 -12.30 23.36 -17.10
N LEU A 120 -11.76 22.24 -16.62
CA LEU A 120 -10.88 21.32 -17.36
C LEU A 120 -11.50 19.94 -17.62
N ALA A 121 -12.68 19.64 -17.05
CA ALA A 121 -13.30 18.32 -17.13
C ALA A 121 -13.58 17.87 -18.56
N ASP A 122 -14.12 18.77 -19.39
CA ASP A 122 -14.48 18.51 -20.79
C ASP A 122 -13.33 18.78 -21.77
N LYS A 123 -12.17 19.21 -21.25
CA LYS A 123 -11.01 19.48 -22.11
C LYS A 123 -10.23 18.18 -22.37
N PRO A 124 -9.54 18.11 -23.52
CA PRO A 124 -8.68 16.98 -23.79
C PRO A 124 -7.57 16.85 -22.73
N ILE A 125 -7.18 15.62 -22.42
CA ILE A 125 -6.09 15.33 -21.46
C ILE A 125 -4.76 16.03 -21.82
N SER A 126 -4.57 16.34 -23.10
CA SER A 126 -3.40 17.13 -23.59
C SER A 126 -3.40 18.58 -23.11
N ALA A 127 -4.55 19.10 -22.69
CA ALA A 127 -4.70 20.45 -22.14
C ALA A 127 -4.36 20.51 -20.62
N ILE A 128 -4.32 19.35 -19.95
CA ILE A 128 -3.94 19.26 -18.53
C ILE A 128 -2.43 19.49 -18.42
N THR A 129 -2.06 20.57 -17.78
CA THR A 129 -0.65 20.99 -17.68
C THR A 129 0.00 20.47 -16.38
N VAL A 130 1.34 20.53 -16.33
CA VAL A 130 2.11 20.29 -15.10
C VAL A 130 1.62 21.19 -13.96
N ARG A 131 1.27 22.44 -14.29
CA ARG A 131 0.79 23.43 -13.32
C ARG A 131 -0.54 23.02 -12.70
N ASP A 132 -1.45 22.47 -13.49
CA ASP A 132 -2.77 22.02 -13.00
C ASP A 132 -2.62 20.83 -12.06
N VAL A 133 -1.81 19.84 -12.42
CA VAL A 133 -1.51 18.70 -11.55
C VAL A 133 -0.78 19.16 -10.27
N GLN A 134 0.14 20.10 -10.37
CA GLN A 134 0.84 20.65 -9.21
C GLN A 134 -0.16 21.39 -8.28
N ARG A 135 -1.09 22.20 -8.84
CA ARG A 135 -2.15 22.86 -8.06
C ARG A 135 -3.03 21.86 -7.33
N PHE A 136 -3.44 20.79 -8.02
CA PHE A 136 -4.18 19.69 -7.41
C PHE A 136 -3.42 19.08 -6.22
N LEU A 137 -2.14 18.73 -6.39
CA LEU A 137 -1.35 18.12 -5.30
C LEU A 137 -1.12 19.11 -4.15
N SER A 138 -0.93 20.40 -4.47
CA SER A 138 -0.73 21.46 -3.48
C SER A 138 -2.01 21.79 -2.70
N SER A 139 -3.19 21.60 -3.26
CA SER A 139 -4.45 21.82 -2.55
C SER A 139 -4.56 20.98 -1.28
N PHE A 140 -4.00 19.77 -1.26
CA PHE A 140 -3.97 18.90 -0.08
C PHE A 140 -3.00 19.37 1.01
N THR A 141 -2.03 20.20 0.67
CA THR A 141 -1.11 20.79 1.66
C THR A 141 -1.69 22.04 2.31
N LEU A 142 -2.55 22.75 1.59
CA LEU A 142 -3.17 24.00 2.03
C LEU A 142 -4.46 23.77 2.80
N SER A 143 -5.27 22.81 2.35
CA SER A 143 -6.52 22.43 3.01
C SER A 143 -6.42 21.00 3.54
N GLY A 144 -6.50 20.83 4.86
CA GLY A 144 -6.68 19.51 5.45
C GLY A 144 -7.91 18.79 4.91
N TYR A 145 -8.09 17.53 5.24
CA TYR A 145 -9.35 16.83 4.98
C TYR A 145 -10.25 16.89 6.19
N LYS A 146 -11.54 17.10 5.96
CA LYS A 146 -12.56 16.98 7.00
C LYS A 146 -12.80 15.50 7.30
N SER A 147 -12.69 15.12 8.57
CA SER A 147 -13.06 13.77 8.98
C SER A 147 -14.56 13.55 8.75
N ALA A 148 -14.98 12.28 8.65
CA ALA A 148 -16.40 11.97 8.80
C ALA A 148 -16.93 12.59 10.10
N PRO A 149 -18.20 13.05 10.13
CA PRO A 149 -18.79 13.60 11.33
C PRO A 149 -18.65 12.65 12.51
N LYS A 150 -18.20 13.16 13.64
CA LYS A 150 -18.05 12.43 14.89
C LYS A 150 -18.94 13.00 15.94
N ALA A 151 -19.36 12.17 16.87
CA ALA A 151 -20.09 12.57 18.06
C ALA A 151 -19.12 12.69 19.22
N ARG A 152 -19.14 13.82 19.90
CA ARG A 152 -18.43 14.07 21.15
C ARG A 152 -19.44 14.18 22.29
N LEU A 153 -19.17 13.49 23.39
CA LEU A 153 -20.04 13.49 24.53
C LEU A 153 -19.99 14.84 25.25
N LYS A 154 -21.14 15.50 25.43
CA LYS A 154 -21.29 16.77 26.15
C LYS A 154 -21.39 16.56 27.68
N LYS A 155 -22.16 15.55 28.07
CA LYS A 155 -22.39 15.16 29.47
C LYS A 155 -22.39 13.66 29.63
N PRO A 156 -22.12 13.13 30.82
CA PRO A 156 -22.18 11.70 31.08
C PRO A 156 -23.53 11.11 30.67
N LEU A 157 -23.49 9.93 30.07
CA LEU A 157 -24.70 9.18 29.72
C LEU A 157 -25.35 8.66 31.03
N PRO A 158 -26.67 8.43 31.04
CA PRO A 158 -27.38 7.85 32.19
C PRO A 158 -26.75 6.51 32.61
N LYS A 159 -26.73 6.24 33.94
CA LYS A 159 -26.15 5.01 34.51
C LYS A 159 -26.79 3.72 33.97
N GLN A 160 -28.01 3.80 33.46
CA GLN A 160 -28.73 2.67 32.85
C GLN A 160 -28.14 2.24 31.53
N VAL A 161 -27.34 3.08 30.82
CA VAL A 161 -26.70 2.76 29.56
C VAL A 161 -25.50 1.86 29.79
N ASN A 162 -25.71 0.55 29.59
CA ASN A 162 -24.65 -0.44 29.75
C ASN A 162 -23.85 -0.64 28.46
N PHE A 163 -22.75 0.11 28.28
CA PHE A 163 -21.89 0.00 27.09
C PHE A 163 -21.29 -1.36 26.83
N ARG A 164 -21.03 -2.15 27.92
CA ARG A 164 -20.46 -3.49 27.80
C ARG A 164 -21.48 -4.45 27.20
N LEU A 165 -22.74 -4.35 27.64
CA LEU A 165 -23.85 -5.11 27.10
C LEU A 165 -24.09 -4.73 25.63
N MET A 166 -24.17 -3.44 25.32
CA MET A 166 -24.37 -2.96 23.95
C MET A 166 -23.23 -3.39 23.00
N ALA A 167 -21.99 -3.44 23.50
CA ALA A 167 -20.87 -3.95 22.72
C ALA A 167 -20.93 -5.49 22.53
N ARG A 168 -21.49 -6.23 23.48
CA ARG A 168 -21.75 -7.67 23.34
C ARG A 168 -22.87 -7.96 22.32
N GLU A 169 -23.89 -7.13 22.30
CA GLU A 169 -25.02 -7.21 21.38
C GLU A 169 -24.71 -6.61 19.99
N ASN A 170 -23.48 -6.17 19.76
CA ASN A 170 -23.04 -5.51 18.51
C ASN A 170 -23.83 -4.23 18.16
N VAL A 171 -24.46 -3.59 19.12
CA VAL A 171 -25.12 -2.27 18.94
C VAL A 171 -24.08 -1.17 18.74
N ILE A 172 -22.98 -1.23 19.50
CA ILE A 172 -21.82 -0.37 19.36
C ILE A 172 -20.57 -1.23 19.28
N ASP A 173 -19.53 -0.75 18.60
CA ASP A 173 -18.26 -1.45 18.61
C ASP A 173 -17.56 -1.28 19.98
N ARG A 174 -16.66 -2.24 20.32
CA ARG A 174 -15.93 -2.22 21.61
C ARG A 174 -15.04 -0.99 21.77
N CYS A 175 -14.53 -0.42 20.66
CA CYS A 175 -13.74 0.81 20.69
C CYS A 175 -14.62 2.02 21.01
N ALA A 176 -15.85 2.08 20.50
CA ALA A 176 -16.82 3.09 20.85
C ALA A 176 -17.20 3.01 22.33
N SER A 177 -17.48 1.80 22.84
CA SER A 177 -17.74 1.54 24.27
C SER A 177 -16.61 2.05 25.17
N TYR A 178 -15.35 1.77 24.79
CA TYR A 178 -14.20 2.28 25.54
C TYR A 178 -14.06 3.80 25.45
N ASN A 179 -14.27 4.37 24.27
CA ASN A 179 -14.14 5.80 24.05
C ASN A 179 -15.22 6.61 24.78
N LEU A 180 -16.43 6.08 24.91
CA LEU A 180 -17.52 6.71 25.66
C LEU A 180 -17.20 6.86 27.16
N ASN A 181 -16.31 6.02 27.71
CA ASN A 181 -15.84 6.16 29.09
C ASN A 181 -14.69 7.18 29.24
N LYS A 182 -14.15 7.71 28.13
CA LYS A 182 -13.07 8.72 28.14
C LYS A 182 -13.64 10.13 27.95
N LYS A 183 -13.33 11.06 28.86
CA LYS A 183 -13.67 12.47 28.72
C LYS A 183 -13.08 13.04 27.41
N GLY A 184 -13.92 13.62 26.54
CA GLY A 184 -13.51 14.25 25.30
C GLY A 184 -13.19 13.30 24.13
N ALA A 185 -13.41 11.99 24.27
CA ALA A 185 -13.26 11.07 23.15
C ALA A 185 -14.44 11.20 22.16
N ASN A 186 -14.13 10.95 20.87
CA ASN A 186 -15.10 11.02 19.80
C ASN A 186 -15.41 9.60 19.28
N ILE A 187 -16.68 9.33 19.02
CA ILE A 187 -17.15 8.12 18.33
C ILE A 187 -17.72 8.48 16.95
N ALA A 188 -18.02 7.49 16.10
CA ALA A 188 -18.73 7.75 14.86
C ALA A 188 -20.12 8.33 15.17
N LYS A 189 -20.57 9.31 14.38
CA LYS A 189 -21.89 9.93 14.58
C LYS A 189 -23.01 8.91 14.50
N GLU A 190 -22.98 8.05 13.48
CA GLU A 190 -23.93 6.95 13.28
C GLU A 190 -24.01 6.00 14.49
N THR A 191 -22.86 5.71 15.13
CA THR A 191 -22.81 4.87 16.34
C THR A 191 -23.47 5.57 17.52
N ALA A 192 -23.31 6.89 17.66
CA ALA A 192 -23.95 7.67 18.72
C ALA A 192 -25.46 7.80 18.50
N GLU A 193 -25.90 7.97 17.26
CA GLU A 193 -27.31 7.99 16.88
C GLU A 193 -27.96 6.63 17.20
N THR A 194 -27.35 5.51 16.78
CA THR A 194 -27.83 4.15 17.09
C THR A 194 -27.92 3.91 18.60
N LEU A 195 -26.95 4.42 19.38
CA LEU A 195 -26.96 4.32 20.83
C LEU A 195 -28.14 5.13 21.43
N CYS A 196 -28.35 6.34 20.95
CA CYS A 196 -29.43 7.19 21.43
C CYS A 196 -30.81 6.55 21.13
N ASP A 197 -31.01 6.07 19.90
CA ASP A 197 -32.24 5.41 19.49
C ASP A 197 -32.55 4.19 20.36
N ARG A 198 -31.56 3.36 20.63
CA ARG A 198 -31.70 2.15 21.47
C ARG A 198 -32.00 2.45 22.93
N CYS A 199 -31.50 3.61 23.43
CA CYS A 199 -31.65 3.98 24.83
C CYS A 199 -32.76 4.99 25.05
N GLY A 200 -33.51 5.42 24.05
CA GLY A 200 -34.53 6.45 24.14
C GLY A 200 -33.96 7.80 24.52
N LEU A 201 -32.74 8.15 24.08
CA LEU A 201 -32.06 9.38 24.39
C LEU A 201 -32.09 10.32 23.18
N TYR A 202 -32.14 11.61 23.43
CA TYR A 202 -32.02 12.62 22.36
C TYR A 202 -30.54 12.90 22.09
N TYR A 203 -30.11 12.75 20.82
CA TYR A 203 -28.74 12.95 20.40
C TYR A 203 -28.18 14.30 20.81
N ASP A 204 -28.88 15.38 20.52
CA ASP A 204 -28.42 16.75 20.75
C ASP A 204 -28.30 17.11 22.25
N GLU A 205 -28.92 16.35 23.12
CA GLU A 205 -28.81 16.52 24.57
C GLU A 205 -27.46 15.98 25.11
N TYR A 206 -27.01 14.84 24.58
CA TYR A 206 -25.84 14.13 25.08
C TYR A 206 -24.61 14.29 24.20
N PHE A 207 -24.78 14.54 22.89
CA PHE A 207 -23.70 14.61 21.93
C PHE A 207 -23.66 15.92 21.17
N GLU A 208 -22.48 16.31 20.72
CA GLU A 208 -22.26 17.34 19.72
C GLU A 208 -21.61 16.73 18.49
N THR A 209 -22.02 17.18 17.30
CA THR A 209 -21.38 16.78 16.06
C THR A 209 -20.11 17.58 15.84
N VAL A 210 -18.98 16.89 15.75
CA VAL A 210 -17.66 17.49 15.53
C VAL A 210 -17.08 16.99 14.22
N VAL A 211 -16.69 17.92 13.37
CA VAL A 211 -15.90 17.63 12.15
C VAL A 211 -14.47 18.07 12.44
N ILE A 212 -13.56 17.11 12.45
CA ILE A 212 -12.15 17.39 12.74
C ILE A 212 -11.41 17.57 11.42
N GLU A 213 -10.81 18.72 11.22
CA GLU A 213 -9.88 18.96 10.12
C GLU A 213 -8.52 18.34 10.45
N LYS A 214 -8.00 17.55 9.53
CA LYS A 214 -6.69 16.89 9.67
C LYS A 214 -5.85 17.18 8.44
N PRO A 215 -4.57 17.48 8.63
CA PRO A 215 -3.65 17.61 7.51
C PRO A 215 -3.47 16.25 6.81
N TYR A 216 -3.31 16.28 5.49
CA TYR A 216 -2.96 15.07 4.75
C TYR A 216 -1.54 14.63 5.09
N ALA A 217 -1.34 13.33 5.22
CA ALA A 217 0.01 12.78 5.27
C ALA A 217 0.67 12.91 3.89
N ALA A 218 1.94 13.31 3.86
CA ALA A 218 2.72 13.45 2.63
C ALA A 218 2.68 12.16 1.78
N GLU A 219 2.69 10.98 2.43
CA GLU A 219 2.62 9.69 1.75
C GLU A 219 1.27 9.44 1.06
N THR A 220 0.18 9.99 1.60
CA THR A 220 -1.14 9.95 0.93
C THR A 220 -1.10 10.73 -0.39
N ILE A 221 -0.53 11.94 -0.37
CA ILE A 221 -0.41 12.80 -1.57
C ILE A 221 0.54 12.14 -2.59
N LYS A 222 1.66 11.56 -2.13
CA LYS A 222 2.55 10.75 -3.00
C LYS A 222 1.81 9.55 -3.60
N GLY A 223 0.89 8.94 -2.86
CA GLY A 223 0.03 7.87 -3.34
C GLY A 223 -0.87 8.34 -4.49
N TYR A 224 -1.52 9.48 -4.35
CA TYR A 224 -2.34 10.09 -5.42
C TYR A 224 -1.50 10.41 -6.65
N ARG A 225 -0.35 11.05 -6.46
CA ARG A 225 0.60 11.34 -7.54
C ARG A 225 1.05 10.07 -8.27
N ARG A 226 1.32 8.99 -7.55
CA ARG A 226 1.73 7.69 -8.14
C ARG A 226 0.65 7.11 -9.06
N ILE A 227 -0.61 7.18 -8.64
CA ILE A 227 -1.75 6.70 -9.43
C ILE A 227 -1.92 7.57 -10.68
N LEU A 228 -1.96 8.90 -10.53
CA LEU A 228 -2.04 9.80 -11.67
C LEU A 228 -0.86 9.61 -12.65
N ARG A 229 0.36 9.43 -12.11
CA ARG A 229 1.54 9.17 -12.95
C ARG A 229 1.40 7.89 -13.76
N ALA A 230 0.91 6.82 -13.16
CA ALA A 230 0.68 5.56 -13.87
C ALA A 230 -0.37 5.73 -14.98
N LEU A 231 -1.47 6.41 -14.68
CA LEU A 231 -2.54 6.69 -15.62
C LEU A 231 -2.05 7.51 -16.84
N PHE A 232 -1.37 8.62 -16.59
CA PHE A 232 -0.85 9.45 -17.68
C PHE A 232 0.35 8.80 -18.43
N ASN A 233 1.06 7.84 -17.81
CA ASN A 233 2.04 7.03 -18.53
C ASN A 233 1.37 6.11 -19.56
N GLU A 234 0.19 5.56 -19.26
CA GLU A 234 -0.56 4.80 -20.26
C GLU A 234 -1.02 5.70 -21.42
N ALA A 235 -1.47 6.93 -21.11
CA ALA A 235 -1.81 7.90 -22.13
C ALA A 235 -0.62 8.24 -23.06
N VAL A 236 0.62 8.28 -22.51
CA VAL A 236 1.85 8.43 -23.30
C VAL A 236 2.15 7.16 -24.09
N ARG A 237 1.96 5.97 -23.50
CA ARG A 237 2.21 4.68 -24.14
C ARG A 237 1.31 4.44 -25.36
N TYR A 238 0.06 4.90 -25.26
CA TYR A 238 -0.90 4.84 -26.37
C TYR A 238 -0.85 6.07 -27.30
N GLU A 239 0.17 6.92 -27.14
CA GLU A 239 0.40 8.11 -27.95
C GLU A 239 -0.76 9.14 -27.93
N TRP A 240 -1.62 9.08 -26.91
CA TRP A 240 -2.71 10.06 -26.73
C TRP A 240 -2.18 11.42 -26.28
N ILE A 241 -1.05 11.43 -25.58
CA ILE A 241 -0.30 12.62 -25.21
C ILE A 241 1.20 12.39 -25.42
N THR A 242 1.95 13.45 -25.66
CA THR A 242 3.39 13.36 -25.89
C THR A 242 4.23 13.33 -24.63
N LYS A 243 3.72 13.89 -23.52
CA LYS A 243 4.44 14.00 -22.24
C LYS A 243 3.48 13.82 -21.09
N ASN A 244 3.92 13.12 -20.06
CA ASN A 244 3.16 12.96 -18.84
C ASN A 244 3.29 14.21 -17.95
N PRO A 245 2.19 14.96 -17.69
CA PRO A 245 2.24 16.19 -16.89
C PRO A 245 2.57 15.95 -15.41
N VAL A 246 2.41 14.71 -14.93
CA VAL A 246 2.67 14.37 -13.53
C VAL A 246 4.15 14.18 -13.22
N CYS A 247 4.97 13.86 -14.23
CA CYS A 247 6.39 13.53 -14.02
C CYS A 247 7.18 14.68 -13.37
N ALA A 248 6.95 15.92 -13.82
CA ALA A 248 7.64 17.10 -13.34
C ALA A 248 7.09 17.67 -12.02
N THR A 249 5.96 17.15 -11.52
CA THR A 249 5.37 17.62 -10.25
C THR A 249 6.18 17.14 -9.04
N LYS A 250 6.10 17.90 -7.96
CA LYS A 250 6.75 17.58 -6.69
C LYS A 250 5.70 17.42 -5.58
N VAL A 251 5.96 16.51 -4.65
CA VAL A 251 5.23 16.39 -3.39
C VAL A 251 6.26 16.54 -2.29
N GLY A 252 6.20 17.63 -1.57
CA GLY A 252 7.09 17.91 -0.47
C GLY A 252 6.61 19.16 0.24
N ALA A 253 6.86 19.26 1.54
CA ALA A 253 6.79 20.53 2.22
C ALA A 253 7.89 21.42 1.65
N GLU A 254 7.53 22.62 1.15
CA GLU A 254 8.50 23.69 1.10
C GLU A 254 9.07 23.87 2.51
N LYS A 255 10.39 24.05 2.63
CA LYS A 255 11.03 24.26 3.92
C LYS A 255 10.29 25.40 4.64
N GLY A 256 9.54 25.09 5.69
CA GLY A 256 8.76 26.04 6.46
C GLY A 256 7.23 25.83 6.45
N ASN A 257 6.66 24.98 5.60
CA ASN A 257 5.23 24.74 5.57
C ASN A 257 4.88 23.49 6.43
N THR A 258 4.47 23.74 7.67
CA THR A 258 4.19 22.74 8.71
C THR A 258 2.83 22.05 8.56
N SER A 259 2.10 22.27 7.46
CA SER A 259 0.76 21.72 7.25
C SER A 259 0.72 20.22 6.90
N LEU A 260 1.85 19.62 6.55
CA LEU A 260 1.92 18.17 6.34
C LEU A 260 2.17 17.46 7.69
N ARG A 261 1.40 16.41 7.93
CA ARG A 261 1.61 15.55 9.09
C ARG A 261 3.04 14.98 9.03
N PRO A 262 3.85 15.13 10.09
CA PRO A 262 5.18 14.52 10.14
C PRO A 262 5.11 13.02 9.85
N VAL A 263 6.12 12.51 9.16
CA VAL A 263 6.29 11.06 9.02
C VAL A 263 6.67 10.55 10.41
N ALA A 264 5.76 9.80 11.03
CA ALA A 264 6.07 9.14 12.29
C ALA A 264 7.23 8.17 12.07
N GLU A 265 8.24 8.20 12.92
CA GLU A 265 9.24 7.14 12.98
C GLU A 265 8.52 5.81 13.20
N LYS A 266 9.06 4.75 12.58
CA LYS A 266 8.50 3.40 12.75
C LYS A 266 8.72 2.98 14.19
N GLU A 267 7.66 3.08 14.99
CA GLU A 267 7.73 2.67 16.38
C GLU A 267 7.82 1.14 16.45
N VAL A 268 8.80 0.66 17.18
CA VAL A 268 9.03 -0.75 17.49
C VAL A 268 9.17 -0.91 19.01
N PHE A 269 8.85 -2.06 19.53
CA PHE A 269 9.14 -2.38 20.92
C PHE A 269 10.63 -2.66 21.11
N THR A 270 11.21 -2.18 22.19
CA THR A 270 12.48 -2.66 22.72
C THR A 270 12.33 -4.09 23.23
N VAL A 271 13.43 -4.76 23.55
CA VAL A 271 13.42 -6.11 24.15
C VAL A 271 12.54 -6.16 25.42
N ASN A 272 12.70 -5.16 26.30
CA ASN A 272 11.96 -5.10 27.56
C ASN A 272 10.49 -4.81 27.35
N GLU A 273 10.14 -3.91 26.42
CA GLU A 273 8.74 -3.64 26.05
C GLU A 273 8.07 -4.87 25.42
N ALA A 274 8.80 -5.61 24.55
CA ALA A 274 8.28 -6.83 23.94
C ALA A 274 8.04 -7.93 24.99
N ARG A 275 8.95 -8.09 25.98
CA ARG A 275 8.76 -9.00 27.11
C ARG A 275 7.56 -8.61 27.96
N ALA A 276 7.46 -7.33 28.31
CA ALA A 276 6.32 -6.81 29.08
C ALA A 276 5.00 -7.02 28.32
N PHE A 277 4.98 -6.80 27.00
CA PHE A 277 3.81 -7.04 26.18
C PHE A 277 3.39 -8.52 26.18
N LEU A 278 4.35 -9.46 26.00
CA LEU A 278 4.08 -10.90 26.06
C LEU A 278 3.53 -11.32 27.43
N HIS A 279 4.13 -10.83 28.51
CA HIS A 279 3.68 -11.11 29.87
C HIS A 279 2.26 -10.60 30.13
N LYS A 280 1.96 -9.38 29.70
CA LYS A 280 0.62 -8.81 29.80
C LYS A 280 -0.44 -9.56 28.97
N LEU A 281 -0.05 -10.08 27.80
CA LEU A 281 -0.92 -10.94 27.01
C LEU A 281 -1.29 -12.23 27.79
N ASP A 282 -0.34 -12.77 28.57
CA ASP A 282 -0.56 -13.99 29.34
C ASP A 282 -1.42 -13.77 30.59
N GLU A 283 -1.19 -12.66 31.30
CA GLU A 283 -1.84 -12.39 32.58
C GLU A 283 -3.21 -11.74 32.45
N ASP A 284 -3.35 -10.79 31.53
CA ASP A 284 -4.49 -9.86 31.52
C ASP A 284 -5.58 -10.23 30.48
N ILE A 285 -5.29 -11.18 29.55
CA ILE A 285 -6.28 -11.62 28.56
C ILE A 285 -6.91 -12.93 29.07
N PRO A 286 -8.21 -12.92 29.33
CA PRO A 286 -8.91 -14.09 29.85
C PRO A 286 -9.03 -15.17 28.78
N ASP A 287 -9.26 -16.42 29.23
CA ASP A 287 -9.28 -17.61 28.36
C ASP A 287 -10.39 -17.58 27.30
N ASP A 288 -11.52 -16.93 27.59
CA ASP A 288 -12.60 -16.73 26.61
C ASP A 288 -12.17 -15.78 25.44
N GLU A 289 -11.12 -15.00 25.63
CA GLU A 289 -10.49 -14.14 24.63
C GLU A 289 -9.13 -14.69 24.12
N MET A 290 -8.84 -15.98 24.33
CA MET A 290 -7.58 -16.64 23.95
C MET A 290 -7.20 -16.39 22.48
N HIS A 291 -8.16 -16.31 21.57
CA HIS A 291 -7.92 -15.99 20.16
C HIS A 291 -7.15 -14.68 19.96
N LYS A 292 -7.40 -13.64 20.78
CA LYS A 292 -6.67 -12.37 20.71
C LYS A 292 -5.24 -12.52 21.20
N LYS A 293 -5.06 -13.21 22.34
CA LYS A 293 -3.76 -13.50 22.95
C LYS A 293 -2.86 -14.21 21.94
N VAL A 294 -3.34 -15.33 21.40
CA VAL A 294 -2.55 -16.18 20.48
C VAL A 294 -2.21 -15.40 19.20
N ILE A 295 -3.17 -14.69 18.60
CA ILE A 295 -2.93 -13.94 17.36
C ILE A 295 -1.90 -12.82 17.56
N LEU A 296 -1.97 -12.05 18.65
CA LEU A 296 -1.03 -10.97 18.92
C LEU A 296 0.39 -11.51 19.21
N LYS A 297 0.49 -12.59 20.01
CA LYS A 297 1.77 -13.29 20.23
C LYS A 297 2.35 -13.83 18.93
N PHE A 298 1.51 -14.45 18.11
CA PHE A 298 1.92 -15.03 16.84
C PHE A 298 2.57 -13.98 15.94
N ILE A 299 1.94 -12.82 15.78
CA ILE A 299 2.50 -11.74 14.95
C ILE A 299 3.83 -11.23 15.51
N LEU A 300 3.94 -11.06 16.83
CA LEU A 300 5.17 -10.58 17.45
C LEU A 300 6.31 -11.61 17.32
N LEU A 301 6.01 -12.91 17.49
CA LEU A 301 7.03 -13.97 17.52
C LEU A 301 7.37 -14.57 16.15
N THR A 302 6.63 -14.23 15.10
CA THR A 302 6.86 -14.74 13.74
C THR A 302 7.08 -13.64 12.69
N GLY A 303 6.69 -12.41 13.01
CA GLY A 303 6.79 -11.29 12.10
C GLY A 303 5.92 -11.41 10.83
N VAL A 304 4.88 -12.23 10.82
CA VAL A 304 3.95 -12.36 9.69
C VAL A 304 3.23 -11.05 9.41
N ARG A 305 2.87 -10.81 8.16
CA ARG A 305 2.03 -9.67 7.80
C ARG A 305 0.61 -9.88 8.30
N ASN A 306 -0.10 -8.80 8.60
CA ASN A 306 -1.49 -8.86 9.07
C ASN A 306 -2.40 -9.71 8.16
N GLY A 307 -2.31 -9.52 6.85
CA GLY A 307 -3.10 -10.32 5.90
C GLY A 307 -2.63 -11.77 5.77
N GLU A 308 -1.33 -12.06 5.99
CA GLU A 308 -0.81 -13.44 6.09
C GLU A 308 -1.40 -14.10 7.33
N MET A 309 -1.38 -13.44 8.49
CA MET A 309 -2.02 -13.93 9.72
C MET A 309 -3.50 -14.29 9.51
N CYS A 310 -4.26 -13.40 8.86
CA CYS A 310 -5.67 -13.65 8.55
C CYS A 310 -5.90 -14.75 7.52
N GLY A 311 -4.88 -15.11 6.73
CA GLY A 311 -4.94 -16.18 5.73
C GLY A 311 -4.41 -17.53 6.22
N LEU A 312 -3.84 -17.60 7.42
CA LEU A 312 -3.34 -18.85 7.98
C LEU A 312 -4.50 -19.80 8.32
N ARG A 313 -4.31 -21.06 8.00
CA ARG A 313 -5.18 -22.16 8.39
C ARG A 313 -4.44 -23.08 9.36
N TRP A 314 -5.18 -23.89 10.10
CA TRP A 314 -4.57 -24.83 11.04
C TRP A 314 -3.63 -25.82 10.36
N SER A 315 -3.92 -26.25 9.14
CA SER A 315 -3.06 -27.12 8.33
C SER A 315 -1.74 -26.48 7.91
N ASP A 316 -1.58 -25.16 8.07
CA ASP A 316 -0.30 -24.48 7.81
C ASP A 316 0.69 -24.62 9.00
N ILE A 317 0.27 -25.16 10.14
CA ILE A 317 1.13 -25.39 11.31
C ILE A 317 1.63 -26.83 11.31
N ASP A 318 2.93 -27.01 11.16
CA ASP A 318 3.61 -28.29 11.38
C ASP A 318 4.11 -28.33 12.83
N PHE A 319 3.36 -29.03 13.68
CA PHE A 319 3.66 -29.15 15.13
C PHE A 319 4.92 -29.99 15.38
N ASP A 320 5.21 -30.95 14.52
CA ASP A 320 6.38 -31.86 14.67
C ASP A 320 7.67 -31.12 14.34
N LYS A 321 7.68 -30.39 13.21
CA LYS A 321 8.83 -29.56 12.81
C LYS A 321 8.87 -28.21 13.49
N LYS A 322 7.80 -27.83 14.20
CA LYS A 322 7.62 -26.52 14.83
C LYS A 322 7.82 -25.37 13.86
N VAL A 323 7.13 -25.43 12.71
CA VAL A 323 7.16 -24.39 11.68
C VAL A 323 5.76 -23.99 11.24
N VAL A 324 5.63 -22.76 10.78
CA VAL A 324 4.43 -22.30 10.07
C VAL A 324 4.77 -22.06 8.60
N HIS A 325 3.91 -22.54 7.72
CA HIS A 325 4.00 -22.37 6.28
C HIS A 325 3.19 -21.15 5.83
N ILE A 326 3.85 -20.09 5.39
CA ILE A 326 3.17 -18.89 4.89
C ILE A 326 2.90 -19.08 3.40
N ARG A 327 1.63 -19.31 3.02
CA ARG A 327 1.22 -19.64 1.64
C ARG A 327 0.14 -18.73 1.09
N ARG A 328 -0.55 -17.96 1.94
CA ARG A 328 -1.74 -17.17 1.60
C ARG A 328 -1.70 -15.79 2.25
N ASN A 329 -2.43 -14.87 1.64
CA ASN A 329 -2.67 -13.53 2.19
C ASN A 329 -4.17 -13.22 2.02
N ARG A 330 -4.91 -13.11 3.12
CA ARG A 330 -6.33 -12.80 3.12
C ARG A 330 -6.55 -11.33 3.36
N LEU A 331 -7.28 -10.71 2.47
CA LEU A 331 -7.54 -9.28 2.42
C LEU A 331 -9.05 -9.01 2.44
N TYR A 332 -9.40 -7.78 2.66
CA TYR A 332 -10.77 -7.30 2.56
C TYR A 332 -10.84 -6.07 1.66
N SER A 333 -11.87 -6.02 0.85
CA SER A 333 -12.25 -4.87 0.03
C SER A 333 -13.72 -4.57 0.25
N LYS A 334 -14.11 -3.29 0.15
CA LYS A 334 -15.53 -2.92 0.27
C LYS A 334 -16.36 -3.48 -0.88
N GLN A 335 -15.78 -3.60 -2.07
CA GLN A 335 -16.46 -4.02 -3.29
C GLN A 335 -16.60 -5.54 -3.39
N PHE A 336 -15.59 -6.31 -2.95
CA PHE A 336 -15.54 -7.75 -3.15
C PHE A 336 -15.62 -8.56 -1.84
N GLY A 337 -15.70 -7.88 -0.69
CA GLY A 337 -15.63 -8.54 0.60
C GLY A 337 -14.27 -9.14 0.89
N TYR A 338 -14.26 -10.33 1.48
CA TYR A 338 -13.01 -11.07 1.76
C TYR A 338 -12.52 -11.79 0.52
N TYR A 339 -11.22 -11.73 0.28
CA TYR A 339 -10.59 -12.47 -0.80
C TYR A 339 -9.18 -12.93 -0.40
N GLU A 340 -8.78 -14.08 -0.90
CA GLU A 340 -7.44 -14.61 -0.75
C GLU A 340 -6.58 -14.25 -1.95
N LYS A 341 -5.32 -14.01 -1.70
CA LYS A 341 -4.32 -13.75 -2.71
C LYS A 341 -3.13 -14.67 -2.50
N THR A 342 -2.77 -15.40 -3.52
CA THR A 342 -1.49 -16.09 -3.52
C THR A 342 -0.35 -15.07 -3.52
N PRO A 343 0.75 -15.35 -2.80
CA PRO A 343 1.91 -14.49 -2.81
C PRO A 343 2.44 -14.28 -4.23
N LYS A 344 2.74 -13.02 -4.58
CA LYS A 344 3.19 -12.64 -5.94
C LYS A 344 4.59 -13.17 -6.29
N THR A 345 5.40 -13.52 -5.31
CA THR A 345 6.80 -13.94 -5.50
C THR A 345 7.06 -15.26 -4.78
N LYS A 346 7.96 -16.09 -5.33
CA LYS A 346 8.40 -17.34 -4.69
C LYS A 346 8.97 -17.10 -3.27
N THR A 347 9.59 -15.96 -3.02
CA THR A 347 10.14 -15.57 -1.71
C THR A 347 9.09 -15.25 -0.66
N SER A 348 7.85 -14.99 -1.07
CA SER A 348 6.75 -14.76 -0.15
C SER A 348 6.18 -16.04 0.44
N VAL A 349 6.35 -17.18 -0.24
CA VAL A 349 6.08 -18.52 0.30
C VAL A 349 7.32 -18.90 1.12
N ARG A 350 7.13 -19.14 2.41
CA ARG A 350 8.23 -19.37 3.34
C ARG A 350 7.78 -20.10 4.57
N ASP A 351 8.74 -20.74 5.23
CA ASP A 351 8.57 -21.39 6.51
C ASP A 351 9.21 -20.53 7.59
N ILE A 352 8.52 -20.36 8.71
CA ILE A 352 9.00 -19.60 9.86
C ILE A 352 9.01 -20.54 11.07
N PRO A 353 10.13 -20.68 11.80
CA PRO A 353 10.20 -21.49 13.00
C PRO A 353 9.34 -20.90 14.11
N LEU A 354 8.69 -21.76 14.88
CA LEU A 354 7.86 -21.43 16.03
C LEU A 354 8.60 -21.76 17.32
N THR A 355 8.47 -20.89 18.33
CA THR A 355 9.00 -21.13 19.66
C THR A 355 8.16 -22.17 20.41
N ASP A 356 8.76 -22.90 21.36
CA ASP A 356 8.04 -23.90 22.15
C ASP A 356 6.84 -23.30 22.89
N ALA A 357 7.02 -22.10 23.47
CA ALA A 357 5.93 -21.39 24.14
C ALA A 357 4.75 -21.06 23.20
N LEU A 358 5.04 -20.71 21.94
CA LEU A 358 3.97 -20.45 20.96
C LEU A 358 3.29 -21.74 20.52
N ILE A 359 4.02 -22.85 20.41
CA ILE A 359 3.46 -24.19 20.15
C ILE A 359 2.50 -24.60 21.26
N ASP A 360 2.87 -24.38 22.52
CA ASP A 360 2.01 -24.71 23.67
C ASP A 360 0.74 -23.83 23.69
N ASP A 361 0.86 -22.54 23.38
CA ASP A 361 -0.29 -21.66 23.24
C ASP A 361 -1.20 -22.09 22.08
N LEU A 362 -0.62 -22.51 20.94
CA LEU A 362 -1.37 -23.01 19.80
C LEU A 362 -2.12 -24.31 20.11
N LYS A 363 -1.53 -25.24 20.88
CA LYS A 363 -2.22 -26.47 21.34
C LYS A 363 -3.41 -26.15 22.22
N LYS A 364 -3.26 -25.27 23.21
CA LYS A 364 -4.37 -24.78 24.03
C LYS A 364 -5.47 -24.12 23.20
N TYR A 365 -5.05 -23.36 22.20
CA TYR A 365 -5.97 -22.67 21.28
C TYR A 365 -6.70 -23.67 20.37
N MET A 366 -6.05 -24.75 19.96
CA MET A 366 -6.67 -25.88 19.24
C MET A 366 -7.76 -26.56 20.09
N ASP A 367 -7.51 -26.77 21.39
CA ASP A 367 -8.49 -27.32 22.30
C ASP A 367 -9.71 -26.40 22.47
N TRP A 368 -9.52 -25.09 22.44
CA TRP A 368 -10.62 -24.12 22.42
C TRP A 368 -11.52 -24.28 21.18
N PHE A 369 -10.97 -24.66 20.02
CA PHE A 369 -11.74 -25.00 18.84
C PHE A 369 -12.48 -26.32 19.01
N ARG A 370 -11.81 -27.36 19.48
CA ARG A 370 -12.36 -28.70 19.70
C ARG A 370 -13.55 -28.70 20.66
N LEU A 371 -13.52 -27.87 21.69
CA LEU A 371 -14.64 -27.71 22.64
C LEU A 371 -15.94 -27.25 21.98
N ALA A 372 -15.90 -26.59 20.84
CA ALA A 372 -17.07 -26.05 20.17
C ALA A 372 -17.43 -26.81 18.88
N ASP A 373 -16.51 -27.56 18.31
CA ASP A 373 -16.65 -28.22 17.04
C ASP A 373 -15.97 -29.59 17.07
N SER A 374 -16.79 -30.62 17.18
CA SER A 374 -16.32 -32.02 17.23
C SER A 374 -15.67 -32.48 15.92
N GLU A 375 -15.96 -31.80 14.79
CA GLU A 375 -15.41 -32.14 13.48
C GLU A 375 -14.18 -31.27 13.14
N PHE A 376 -13.72 -30.42 14.05
CA PHE A 376 -12.63 -29.50 13.83
C PHE A 376 -11.38 -30.18 13.26
N ASP A 377 -10.96 -31.32 13.83
CA ASP A 377 -9.74 -32.02 13.40
C ASP A 377 -9.82 -32.57 11.96
N SER A 378 -11.03 -32.79 11.44
CA SER A 378 -11.25 -33.20 10.04
C SER A 378 -11.23 -32.01 9.03
N ARG A 379 -11.30 -30.78 9.53
CA ARG A 379 -11.41 -29.54 8.72
C ARG A 379 -10.28 -28.55 8.94
N LEU A 380 -9.09 -29.01 9.31
CA LEU A 380 -7.92 -28.14 9.54
C LEU A 380 -7.54 -27.32 8.30
N ASP A 381 -7.74 -27.88 7.10
CA ASP A 381 -7.48 -27.17 5.83
C ASP A 381 -8.48 -26.05 5.52
N GLU A 382 -9.66 -26.10 6.13
CA GLU A 382 -10.73 -25.13 5.92
C GLU A 382 -10.79 -24.08 7.03
N THR A 383 -10.31 -24.45 8.22
CA THR A 383 -10.43 -23.61 9.42
C THR A 383 -9.29 -22.63 9.55
N TYR A 384 -9.63 -21.34 9.56
CA TYR A 384 -8.64 -20.28 9.78
C TYR A 384 -8.14 -20.24 11.22
N LEU A 385 -6.85 -19.93 11.39
CA LEU A 385 -6.24 -19.70 12.69
C LEU A 385 -6.73 -18.36 13.30
N ALA A 386 -6.82 -17.31 12.47
CA ALA A 386 -7.26 -16.00 12.92
C ALA A 386 -8.79 -15.89 12.82
N VAL A 387 -9.44 -15.99 13.97
CA VAL A 387 -10.90 -15.92 14.09
C VAL A 387 -11.34 -14.93 15.17
N ASN A 388 -12.61 -14.56 15.13
CA ASN A 388 -13.27 -13.79 16.20
C ASN A 388 -13.80 -14.74 17.31
N VAL A 389 -14.46 -14.18 18.32
CA VAL A 389 -15.05 -14.95 19.44
C VAL A 389 -16.10 -15.98 18.97
N TYR A 390 -16.70 -15.77 17.81
CA TYR A 390 -17.68 -16.69 17.20
C TYR A 390 -17.02 -17.72 16.26
N ARG A 391 -15.71 -17.83 16.28
CA ARG A 391 -14.88 -18.67 15.39
C ARG A 391 -15.03 -18.39 13.91
N GLN A 392 -15.54 -17.21 13.57
CA GLN A 392 -15.61 -16.76 12.18
C GLN A 392 -14.28 -16.12 11.76
N PRO A 393 -13.90 -16.25 10.49
CA PRO A 393 -12.67 -15.68 9.99
C PRO A 393 -12.56 -14.17 10.26
N LEU A 394 -11.43 -13.75 10.82
CA LEU A 394 -11.23 -12.42 11.34
C LEU A 394 -11.18 -11.36 10.22
N TYR A 395 -11.78 -10.20 10.50
CA TYR A 395 -11.59 -9.01 9.69
C TYR A 395 -10.18 -8.43 9.93
N PRO A 396 -9.36 -8.21 8.87
CA PRO A 396 -7.95 -7.88 9.05
C PRO A 396 -7.68 -6.64 9.92
N GLN A 397 -8.58 -5.65 9.93
CA GLN A 397 -8.38 -4.45 10.75
C GLN A 397 -8.62 -4.70 12.25
N SER A 398 -9.31 -5.78 12.63
CA SER A 398 -9.61 -6.10 14.03
C SER A 398 -8.36 -6.31 14.86
N ILE A 399 -7.30 -6.90 14.28
CA ILE A 399 -6.03 -7.13 14.99
C ILE A 399 -5.41 -5.80 15.43
N GLY A 400 -5.39 -4.80 14.55
CA GLY A 400 -4.89 -3.47 14.88
C GLY A 400 -5.74 -2.76 15.95
N GLN A 401 -7.05 -2.98 15.94
CA GLN A 401 -7.95 -2.44 16.97
C GLN A 401 -7.68 -3.10 18.34
N TRP A 402 -7.51 -4.42 18.38
CA TRP A 402 -7.16 -5.13 19.62
C TRP A 402 -5.81 -4.68 20.17
N LEU A 403 -4.79 -4.60 19.30
CA LEU A 403 -3.47 -4.12 19.69
C LEU A 403 -3.55 -2.72 20.32
N THR A 404 -4.19 -1.78 19.64
CA THR A 404 -4.39 -0.42 20.16
C THR A 404 -5.18 -0.39 21.48
N PHE A 405 -6.17 -1.26 21.63
CA PHE A 405 -6.93 -1.39 22.86
C PHE A 405 -6.05 -1.85 24.03
N TYR A 406 -5.26 -2.90 23.84
CA TYR A 406 -4.42 -3.45 24.91
C TYR A 406 -3.24 -2.53 25.24
N GLU A 407 -2.59 -1.92 24.26
CA GLU A 407 -1.55 -0.91 24.48
C GLU A 407 -2.06 0.23 25.37
N ARG A 408 -3.26 0.72 25.09
CA ARG A 408 -3.88 1.76 25.93
C ARG A 408 -4.27 1.26 27.31
N LYS A 409 -4.78 0.03 27.41
CA LYS A 409 -5.14 -0.58 28.70
C LYS A 409 -3.92 -0.71 29.61
N TRP A 410 -2.77 -1.04 29.03
CA TRP A 410 -1.52 -1.28 29.75
C TRP A 410 -0.57 -0.08 29.82
N ASP A 411 -1.01 1.06 29.32
CA ASP A 411 -0.19 2.29 29.19
C ASP A 411 1.14 2.05 28.46
N MET A 412 1.09 1.26 27.41
CA MET A 412 2.24 0.92 26.60
C MET A 412 2.37 1.85 25.39
N LYS A 413 3.57 1.97 24.86
CA LYS A 413 3.86 2.66 23.62
C LYS A 413 2.99 2.10 22.48
N HIS A 414 2.46 3.00 21.64
CA HIS A 414 1.67 2.60 20.49
C HIS A 414 2.53 2.04 19.38
N VAL A 415 2.23 0.80 18.95
CA VAL A 415 2.84 0.11 17.80
C VAL A 415 1.74 -0.39 16.88
N THR A 416 1.95 -0.37 15.59
CA THR A 416 1.00 -0.99 14.63
C THR A 416 1.26 -2.49 14.49
N CYS A 417 0.34 -3.26 13.89
CA CYS A 417 0.64 -4.66 13.53
C CYS A 417 1.90 -4.79 12.65
N HIS A 418 2.16 -3.79 11.81
CA HIS A 418 3.40 -3.75 11.02
C HIS A 418 4.60 -3.39 11.90
N GLY A 419 4.40 -2.59 12.95
CA GLY A 419 5.39 -2.31 13.98
C GLY A 419 5.76 -3.55 14.80
N LEU A 420 4.80 -4.45 15.15
CA LEU A 420 5.13 -5.75 15.76
C LEU A 420 6.02 -6.60 14.86
N ARG A 421 5.75 -6.64 13.56
CA ARG A 421 6.62 -7.30 12.58
C ARG A 421 8.00 -6.62 12.51
N HIS A 422 8.08 -5.29 12.59
CA HIS A 422 9.35 -4.58 12.68
C HIS A 422 10.07 -4.92 13.98
N THR A 423 9.35 -5.04 15.10
CA THR A 423 9.89 -5.49 16.39
C THR A 423 10.52 -6.88 16.26
N TYR A 424 9.83 -7.86 15.67
CA TYR A 424 10.40 -9.18 15.41
C TYR A 424 11.73 -9.12 14.66
N CYS A 425 11.78 -8.34 13.58
CA CYS A 425 13.00 -8.18 12.81
C CYS A 425 14.14 -7.56 13.64
N SER A 426 13.84 -6.48 14.37
CA SER A 426 14.82 -5.79 15.23
C SER A 426 15.37 -6.70 16.34
N LEU A 427 14.48 -7.49 16.97
CA LEU A 427 14.85 -8.44 18.02
C LEU A 427 15.81 -9.53 17.51
N LEU A 428 15.54 -10.08 16.32
CA LEU A 428 16.42 -11.09 15.71
C LEU A 428 17.80 -10.51 15.35
N LEU A 429 17.84 -9.31 14.77
CA LEU A 429 19.10 -8.64 14.42
C LEU A 429 19.91 -8.27 15.67
N ALA A 430 19.24 -7.80 16.72
CA ALA A 430 19.89 -7.51 18.01
C ALA A 430 20.49 -8.77 18.69
N GLN A 431 19.97 -9.95 18.34
CA GLN A 431 20.52 -11.26 18.77
C GLN A 431 21.54 -11.83 17.78
N ASN A 432 22.10 -11.03 16.87
CA ASN A 432 23.08 -11.42 15.86
C ASN A 432 22.62 -12.51 14.88
N VAL A 433 21.29 -12.68 14.68
CA VAL A 433 20.80 -13.58 13.63
C VAL A 433 21.19 -13.01 12.26
N PRO A 434 21.80 -13.81 11.37
CA PRO A 434 22.25 -13.32 10.07
C PRO A 434 21.14 -12.63 9.29
N ILE A 435 21.43 -11.48 8.70
CA ILE A 435 20.45 -10.64 8.00
C ILE A 435 19.74 -11.38 6.85
N GLN A 436 20.44 -12.31 6.19
CA GLN A 436 19.88 -13.15 5.13
C GLN A 436 18.77 -14.05 5.69
N THR A 437 19.00 -14.64 6.88
CA THR A 437 18.01 -15.47 7.58
C THR A 437 16.80 -14.65 7.99
N VAL A 438 17.03 -13.48 8.60
CA VAL A 438 15.95 -12.55 8.98
C VAL A 438 15.14 -12.13 7.74
N SER A 439 15.83 -11.75 6.65
CA SER A 439 15.21 -11.36 5.40
C SER A 439 14.35 -12.49 4.80
N LYS A 440 14.82 -13.75 4.88
CA LYS A 440 14.06 -14.94 4.47
C LYS A 440 12.79 -15.10 5.30
N TYR A 441 12.86 -15.02 6.63
CA TYR A 441 11.67 -15.11 7.51
C TYR A 441 10.71 -13.94 7.30
N MET A 442 11.23 -12.76 7.02
CA MET A 442 10.43 -11.59 6.66
C MET A 442 9.78 -11.72 5.27
N GLY A 443 10.25 -12.62 4.40
CA GLY A 443 9.77 -12.73 3.01
C GLY A 443 10.04 -11.44 2.21
N HIS A 444 11.23 -10.89 2.37
CA HIS A 444 11.72 -9.81 1.52
C HIS A 444 12.40 -10.41 0.29
N SER A 445 12.10 -9.87 -0.89
CA SER A 445 12.74 -10.32 -2.14
C SER A 445 14.21 -9.92 -2.24
N ASP A 446 14.60 -8.92 -1.45
CA ASP A 446 15.95 -8.36 -1.40
C ASP A 446 16.31 -8.03 0.06
N SER A 447 17.45 -8.53 0.53
CA SER A 447 17.98 -8.27 1.88
C SER A 447 18.35 -6.81 2.10
N THR A 448 18.58 -6.04 1.02
CA THR A 448 18.83 -4.59 1.10
C THR A 448 17.65 -3.84 1.72
N VAL A 449 16.43 -4.36 1.57
CA VAL A 449 15.23 -3.80 2.23
C VAL A 449 15.37 -3.93 3.75
N THR A 450 15.79 -5.10 4.23
CA THR A 450 16.03 -5.34 5.65
C THR A 450 17.17 -4.45 6.16
N LEU A 451 18.28 -4.39 5.43
CA LEU A 451 19.45 -3.59 5.80
C LEU A 451 19.10 -2.10 5.91
N LYS A 452 18.46 -1.52 4.90
CA LYS A 452 18.08 -0.10 4.90
C LYS A 452 17.16 0.32 6.05
N VAL A 453 16.32 -0.59 6.51
CA VAL A 453 15.34 -0.28 7.56
C VAL A 453 15.89 -0.54 8.95
N TYR A 454 16.80 -1.52 9.11
CA TYR A 454 17.17 -2.05 10.40
C TYR A 454 18.69 -2.02 10.69
N SER A 455 19.50 -1.38 9.85
CA SER A 455 20.95 -1.32 10.04
C SER A 455 21.37 -0.80 11.41
N HIS A 456 20.59 0.12 11.98
CA HIS A 456 20.84 0.71 13.29
C HIS A 456 20.54 -0.24 14.49
N PHE A 457 19.89 -1.39 14.26
CA PHE A 457 19.68 -2.44 15.27
C PHE A 457 20.76 -3.52 15.22
N ILE A 458 21.65 -3.49 14.23
CA ILE A 458 22.76 -4.44 14.14
C ILE A 458 23.82 -4.00 15.17
N PRO A 459 24.15 -4.85 16.16
CA PRO A 459 25.19 -4.51 17.15
C PRO A 459 26.52 -4.22 16.45
N ASP A 460 27.34 -3.36 17.06
CA ASP A 460 28.70 -3.17 16.62
C ASP A 460 29.51 -4.48 16.81
N THR A 461 29.93 -5.03 15.68
CA THR A 461 30.62 -6.34 15.63
C THR A 461 32.15 -6.20 15.58
N GLN A 462 32.72 -5.00 15.81
CA GLN A 462 34.16 -4.79 15.74
C GLN A 462 34.94 -5.74 16.69
N GLY A 463 34.44 -5.91 17.92
CA GLY A 463 35.04 -6.86 18.86
C GLY A 463 34.97 -8.32 18.42
N ILE A 464 33.85 -8.71 17.76
CA ILE A 464 33.67 -10.06 17.22
C ILE A 464 34.63 -10.31 16.05
N ALA A 465 34.78 -9.31 15.17
CA ALA A 465 35.69 -9.39 14.02
C ALA A 465 37.16 -9.50 14.49
N VAL A 466 37.55 -8.69 15.44
CA VAL A 466 38.92 -8.74 16.03
C VAL A 466 39.16 -10.09 16.68
N ASN A 467 38.24 -10.61 17.49
CA ASN A 467 38.39 -11.92 18.14
C ASN A 467 38.43 -13.07 17.11
N ALA A 468 37.67 -12.98 16.01
CA ALA A 468 37.76 -13.98 14.97
C ALA A 468 39.09 -13.97 14.22
N LEU A 469 39.67 -12.77 13.99
CA LEU A 469 41.02 -12.64 13.40
C LEU A 469 42.10 -13.08 14.34
N ASN A 470 42.03 -12.80 15.65
CA ASN A 470 42.98 -13.24 16.63
C ASN A 470 43.08 -14.78 16.68
N ARG A 471 41.94 -15.50 16.56
CA ARG A 471 41.93 -16.98 16.51
C ARG A 471 42.60 -17.56 15.27
N LEU A 472 42.83 -16.78 14.22
CA LEU A 472 43.60 -17.22 13.05
C LEU A 472 45.11 -17.04 13.24
N THR A 473 45.52 -16.28 14.26
CA THR A 473 46.91 -15.96 14.56
C THR A 473 47.45 -16.71 15.78
N GLU A 474 46.58 -17.42 16.50
CA GLU A 474 46.92 -18.42 17.54
C GLU A 474 47.16 -19.80 16.90
#